data_f4c48995707ee0574f6530bd8ed268e9
#
_entry.id   f4c48995707ee0574f6530bd8ed268e9
#
_cell.length_a   1.000
_cell.length_b   1.000
_cell.length_c   1.000
_cell.angle_alpha   90.00
_cell.angle_beta   90.00
_cell.angle_gamma   90.00
#
_symmetry.space_group_name_H-M   'P 1'
#
loop_
_entity.id
_entity.type
_entity.pdbx_description
1 polymer ?
#
loop_
_entity_poly.entity_id
_entity_poly.type
_entity_poly.pdbx_seq_one_letter_code
_entity_poly.pdbx_strand_id
1 'polypeptide(L)'
;KKGFINELSHVQIPIMLMPDDFKAYSKIKVDNHLFNKENMPSHFKFKEYCPLVFRNLRERFSIDDQDFQNSLTRSAPLVSEAQGRSGARFHTSYDKRYVIKTISSEDVAEMHNILKKYHQFIVECHGTTLLPQFLGMYRITVDGDETYMIVTRNVFSHRLSVYKKYDLKGSTVAREASDKEKAKELPTYKDNDFINDGQKIYIDEENKKIFLEKLRKDVEFLALLKLMDYSLLVGIHDVERAEQEEVESEDNEGDDEGESDGGIVGTPPDSPSNTLDSTKPLSPGDFDPTIDVYAIKSHDNSPRKEVYFMAVIDILQHYDAKKKAAHAAKTVKHGAGAEISTVNPEQYSKRFYDFITTILP
;
A
#
# COMPACT_ATOMS: atom_id res chain seq x y z
N LYS A 1 -2.81 35.68 18.33
CA LYS A 1 -1.65 34.83 18.75
C LYS A 1 -1.75 33.39 18.19
N LYS A 2 -2.95 32.79 18.14
CA LYS A 2 -3.13 31.44 17.54
C LYS A 2 -2.90 31.45 16.03
N GLY A 3 -3.35 32.49 15.32
CA GLY A 3 -3.14 32.59 13.88
C GLY A 3 -1.68 32.74 13.49
N PHE A 4 -0.92 33.52 14.27
CA PHE A 4 0.49 33.71 14.02
C PHE A 4 1.33 32.44 14.25
N ILE A 5 0.99 31.64 15.27
CA ILE A 5 1.63 30.34 15.55
C ILE A 5 1.31 29.34 14.45
N ASN A 6 0.06 29.35 13.92
CA ASN A 6 -0.33 28.48 12.80
C ASN A 6 0.36 28.89 11.49
N GLU A 7 0.54 30.17 11.24
CA GLU A 7 1.30 30.66 10.07
C GLU A 7 2.77 30.29 10.18
N LEU A 8 3.36 30.39 11.37
CA LEU A 8 4.74 29.97 11.61
C LEU A 8 4.93 28.45 11.48
N SER A 9 3.91 27.66 11.83
CA SER A 9 3.97 26.20 11.65
C SER A 9 3.84 25.78 10.19
N HIS A 10 3.30 26.64 9.33
CA HIS A 10 3.24 26.45 7.89
C HIS A 10 4.47 26.98 7.14
N VAL A 11 5.27 27.83 7.77
CA VAL A 11 6.56 28.18 7.22
C VAL A 11 7.44 26.94 7.33
N GLN A 12 7.78 26.38 6.20
CA GLN A 12 8.69 25.24 6.11
C GLN A 12 10.07 25.63 6.66
N ILE A 13 10.23 25.48 7.96
CA ILE A 13 11.55 25.41 8.54
C ILE A 13 12.06 24.02 8.16
N PRO A 14 13.13 23.90 7.35
CA PRO A 14 13.69 22.60 7.05
C PRO A 14 14.07 21.93 8.36
N ILE A 15 13.31 20.90 8.75
CA ILE A 15 13.60 20.11 9.93
C ILE A 15 14.82 19.25 9.59
N MET A 16 15.95 19.58 10.19
CA MET A 16 17.11 18.70 10.11
C MET A 16 16.90 17.53 11.05
N LEU A 17 16.78 16.32 10.46
CA LEU A 17 16.69 15.10 11.25
C LEU A 17 18.05 14.75 11.84
N MET A 18 18.07 14.54 13.15
CA MET A 18 19.25 14.13 13.89
C MET A 18 19.29 12.62 14.02
N PRO A 19 20.48 11.99 14.24
CA PRO A 19 20.57 10.55 14.42
C PRO A 19 19.61 10.00 15.48
N ASP A 20 19.38 10.71 16.56
CA ASP A 20 18.47 10.29 17.63
C ASP A 20 17.01 10.26 17.20
N ASP A 21 16.61 11.01 16.17
CA ASP A 21 15.23 10.99 15.65
C ASP A 21 14.86 9.63 15.07
N PHE A 22 15.85 8.87 14.59
CA PHE A 22 15.65 7.51 14.06
C PHE A 22 15.50 6.44 15.15
N LYS A 23 15.69 6.82 16.42
CA LYS A 23 15.52 5.96 17.61
C LYS A 23 14.44 6.49 18.54
N ALA A 24 13.97 7.70 18.32
CA ALA A 24 13.01 8.38 19.16
C ALA A 24 11.63 7.72 19.12
N TYR A 25 10.87 7.92 20.17
CA TYR A 25 9.48 7.53 20.23
C TYR A 25 8.69 8.51 21.11
N SER A 26 7.40 8.55 20.90
CA SER A 26 6.44 9.25 21.75
C SER A 26 5.50 8.23 22.37
N LYS A 27 5.21 8.36 23.67
CA LYS A 27 4.29 7.47 24.37
C LYS A 27 3.13 8.25 24.96
N ILE A 28 1.94 7.70 24.82
CA ILE A 28 0.73 8.18 25.48
C ILE A 28 0.13 7.02 26.25
N LYS A 29 -0.17 7.25 27.52
CA LYS A 29 -0.88 6.31 28.36
C LYS A 29 -2.26 6.86 28.64
N VAL A 30 -3.29 6.10 28.33
CA VAL A 30 -4.66 6.49 28.58
C VAL A 30 -5.28 5.58 29.62
N ASP A 31 -5.61 6.18 30.79
CA ASP A 31 -6.38 5.53 31.85
C ASP A 31 -7.81 6.02 31.74
N ASN A 32 -8.71 5.12 31.38
CA ASN A 32 -10.09 5.50 31.08
C ASN A 32 -10.98 5.33 32.32
N HIS A 33 -10.86 6.24 33.28
CA HIS A 33 -11.70 6.23 34.49
C HIS A 33 -13.07 6.92 34.29
N LEU A 34 -13.24 7.68 33.20
CA LEU A 34 -14.37 8.58 33.01
C LEU A 34 -15.32 8.15 31.89
N PHE A 35 -15.01 7.08 31.14
CA PHE A 35 -15.82 6.62 30.02
C PHE A 35 -16.43 5.26 30.29
N ASN A 36 -17.56 5.01 29.63
CA ASN A 36 -18.37 3.81 29.76
C ASN A 36 -17.51 2.55 29.61
N LYS A 37 -17.39 1.81 30.69
CA LYS A 37 -16.52 0.64 30.80
C LYS A 37 -16.88 -0.52 29.86
N GLU A 38 -18.02 -0.46 29.19
CA GLU A 38 -18.53 -1.54 28.35
C GLU A 38 -17.95 -1.52 26.93
N ASN A 39 -17.46 -0.37 26.44
CA ASN A 39 -17.07 -0.20 25.04
C ASN A 39 -15.61 0.21 24.82
N MET A 40 -14.87 0.53 25.86
CA MET A 40 -13.48 0.97 25.73
C MET A 40 -12.59 0.26 26.77
N PRO A 41 -11.38 -0.15 26.37
CA PRO A 41 -10.44 -0.75 27.31
C PRO A 41 -10.10 0.24 28.42
N SER A 42 -10.05 -0.25 29.67
CA SER A 42 -9.77 0.55 30.87
C SER A 42 -8.35 1.14 30.88
N HIS A 43 -7.42 0.46 30.20
CA HIS A 43 -6.02 0.88 30.12
C HIS A 43 -5.51 0.58 28.70
N PHE A 44 -5.03 1.60 28.00
CA PHE A 44 -4.26 1.36 26.79
C PHE A 44 -3.04 2.29 26.74
N LYS A 45 -1.99 1.80 26.11
CA LYS A 45 -0.78 2.56 25.84
C LYS A 45 -0.61 2.67 24.34
N PHE A 46 -0.23 3.84 23.91
CA PHE A 46 0.03 4.13 22.50
C PHE A 46 1.47 4.62 22.34
N LYS A 47 2.20 4.02 21.44
CA LYS A 47 3.57 4.42 21.13
C LYS A 47 3.69 4.74 19.65
N GLU A 48 4.21 5.90 19.35
CA GLU A 48 4.56 6.32 18.00
C GLU A 48 6.07 6.25 17.82
N TYR A 49 6.53 5.47 16.85
CA TYR A 49 7.95 5.33 16.56
C TYR A 49 8.42 6.43 15.62
N CYS A 50 9.57 7.01 15.91
CA CYS A 50 10.28 7.98 15.06
C CYS A 50 9.34 9.06 14.48
N PRO A 51 8.60 9.79 15.33
CA PRO A 51 7.54 10.68 14.85
C PRO A 51 8.02 11.75 13.88
N LEU A 52 9.20 12.33 14.11
CA LEU A 52 9.75 13.37 13.22
C LEU A 52 10.18 12.80 11.87
N VAL A 53 10.72 11.59 11.85
CA VAL A 53 11.14 10.94 10.61
C VAL A 53 9.93 10.65 9.73
N PHE A 54 8.90 10.04 10.29
CA PHE A 54 7.69 9.72 9.53
C PHE A 54 6.92 10.98 9.12
N ARG A 55 6.92 12.01 9.93
CA ARG A 55 6.33 13.30 9.55
C ARG A 55 7.06 13.89 8.33
N ASN A 56 8.40 13.84 8.33
CA ASN A 56 9.18 14.29 7.18
C ASN A 56 8.93 13.43 5.95
N LEU A 57 8.79 12.11 6.11
CA LEU A 57 8.43 11.23 5.01
C LEU A 57 7.06 11.57 4.43
N ARG A 58 6.05 11.80 5.26
CA ARG A 58 4.72 12.23 4.78
C ARG A 58 4.81 13.51 3.97
N GLU A 59 5.58 14.47 4.45
CA GLU A 59 5.84 15.73 3.73
C GLU A 59 6.51 15.48 2.38
N ARG A 60 7.52 14.61 2.34
CA ARG A 60 8.21 14.22 1.09
C ARG A 60 7.28 13.53 0.09
N PHE A 61 6.26 12.85 0.56
CA PHE A 61 5.24 12.22 -0.28
C PHE A 61 4.05 13.15 -0.55
N SER A 62 4.15 14.42 -0.24
CA SER A 62 3.11 15.44 -0.45
C SER A 62 1.79 15.11 0.26
N ILE A 63 1.88 14.52 1.44
CA ILE A 63 0.73 14.22 2.28
C ILE A 63 0.63 15.28 3.36
N ASP A 64 -0.51 15.99 3.38
CA ASP A 64 -0.80 16.95 4.44
C ASP A 64 -1.05 16.21 5.76
N ASP A 65 -0.39 16.68 6.82
CA ASP A 65 -0.44 16.02 8.12
C ASP A 65 -1.85 16.03 8.73
N GLN A 66 -2.61 17.10 8.55
CA GLN A 66 -3.98 17.19 9.01
C GLN A 66 -4.91 16.22 8.26
N ASP A 67 -4.75 16.12 6.95
CA ASP A 67 -5.49 15.17 6.12
C ASP A 67 -5.18 13.73 6.50
N PHE A 68 -3.91 13.45 6.78
CA PHE A 68 -3.48 12.14 7.25
C PHE A 68 -4.15 11.74 8.56
N GLN A 69 -4.14 12.64 9.54
CA GLN A 69 -4.79 12.41 10.81
C GLN A 69 -6.30 12.23 10.66
N ASN A 70 -6.93 13.07 9.86
CA ASN A 70 -8.37 12.99 9.59
C ASN A 70 -8.75 11.65 8.95
N SER A 71 -7.96 11.18 7.99
CA SER A 71 -8.20 9.90 7.31
C SER A 71 -8.17 8.71 8.28
N LEU A 72 -7.31 8.77 9.29
CA LEU A 72 -7.14 7.67 10.25
C LEU A 72 -8.11 7.75 11.43
N THR A 73 -8.63 8.93 11.76
CA THR A 73 -9.34 9.17 13.03
C THR A 73 -10.81 9.53 12.89
N ARG A 74 -11.28 10.06 11.75
CA ARG A 74 -12.66 10.53 11.60
C ARG A 74 -13.71 9.44 11.59
N SER A 75 -13.38 8.28 11.05
CA SER A 75 -14.27 7.13 11.00
C SER A 75 -13.47 5.86 11.20
N ALA A 76 -14.14 4.79 11.61
CA ALA A 76 -13.50 3.50 11.80
C ALA A 76 -12.89 2.99 10.50
N PRO A 77 -11.69 2.40 10.55
CA PRO A 77 -11.09 1.77 9.39
C PRO A 77 -11.94 0.62 8.84
N LEU A 78 -11.88 0.42 7.53
CA LEU A 78 -12.52 -0.70 6.87
C LEU A 78 -11.65 -1.95 7.02
N VAL A 79 -12.26 -3.07 7.39
CA VAL A 79 -11.55 -4.35 7.48
C VAL A 79 -11.33 -4.89 6.07
N SER A 80 -10.08 -5.21 5.73
CA SER A 80 -9.75 -5.86 4.48
C SER A 80 -9.79 -7.38 4.65
N GLU A 81 -10.33 -8.08 3.66
CA GLU A 81 -10.31 -9.55 3.60
C GLU A 81 -8.92 -10.12 3.29
N ALA A 82 -7.99 -9.28 2.83
CA ALA A 82 -6.63 -9.71 2.57
C ALA A 82 -5.93 -10.03 3.89
N GLN A 83 -5.57 -11.29 4.08
CA GLN A 83 -4.71 -11.72 5.16
C GLN A 83 -3.29 -11.84 4.63
N GLY A 84 -2.37 -11.09 5.23
CA GLY A 84 -0.95 -11.22 4.95
C GLY A 84 -0.39 -12.52 5.53
N ARG A 85 0.91 -12.71 5.33
CA ARG A 85 1.65 -13.81 5.95
C ARG A 85 1.46 -13.78 7.48
N SER A 86 1.33 -14.93 8.10
CA SER A 86 1.27 -15.12 9.55
C SER A 86 0.06 -14.46 10.25
N GLY A 87 -1.09 -14.36 9.58
CA GLY A 87 -2.31 -13.84 10.17
C GLY A 87 -2.29 -12.32 10.37
N ALA A 88 -1.40 -11.62 9.69
CA ALA A 88 -1.38 -10.17 9.69
C ALA A 88 -2.73 -9.61 9.21
N ARG A 89 -3.25 -8.63 9.94
CA ARG A 89 -4.52 -7.98 9.60
C ARG A 89 -4.26 -6.72 8.82
N PHE A 90 -5.08 -6.50 7.80
CA PHE A 90 -5.06 -5.27 7.01
C PHE A 90 -6.33 -4.49 7.28
N HIS A 91 -6.17 -3.21 7.49
CA HIS A 91 -7.28 -2.26 7.56
C HIS A 91 -7.01 -1.15 6.55
N THR A 92 -8.06 -0.63 5.97
CA THR A 92 -7.97 0.52 5.08
C THR A 92 -8.66 1.70 5.78
N SER A 93 -8.08 2.90 5.69
CA SER A 93 -8.76 4.10 6.20
C SER A 93 -10.14 4.25 5.53
N TYR A 94 -11.07 4.93 6.20
CA TYR A 94 -12.45 5.05 5.70
C TYR A 94 -12.53 5.68 4.31
N ASP A 95 -11.58 6.56 3.99
CA ASP A 95 -11.47 7.24 2.69
C ASP A 95 -10.63 6.45 1.66
N LYS A 96 -10.16 5.25 2.04
CA LYS A 96 -9.36 4.33 1.21
C LYS A 96 -8.00 4.87 0.76
N ARG A 97 -7.48 5.91 1.38
CA ARG A 97 -6.17 6.48 1.03
C ARG A 97 -5.00 5.72 1.62
N TYR A 98 -5.19 5.15 2.80
CA TYR A 98 -4.10 4.53 3.58
C TYR A 98 -4.46 3.12 4.00
N VAL A 99 -3.43 2.29 4.10
CA VAL A 99 -3.53 0.92 4.59
C VAL A 99 -2.79 0.82 5.92
N ILE A 100 -3.46 0.23 6.90
CA ILE A 100 -2.91 -0.06 8.22
C ILE A 100 -2.69 -1.56 8.30
N LYS A 101 -1.45 -1.97 8.47
CA LYS A 101 -1.06 -3.38 8.52
C LYS A 101 -0.51 -3.71 9.90
N THR A 102 -0.99 -4.80 10.51
CA THR A 102 -0.32 -5.35 11.69
C THR A 102 0.97 -6.02 11.28
N ILE A 103 2.03 -5.78 12.03
CA ILE A 103 3.36 -6.31 11.76
C ILE A 103 3.93 -6.98 13.02
N SER A 104 4.95 -7.79 12.85
CA SER A 104 5.64 -8.45 13.94
C SER A 104 6.66 -7.51 14.59
N SER A 105 7.15 -7.89 15.78
CA SER A 105 8.26 -7.19 16.43
C SER A 105 9.54 -7.25 15.61
N GLU A 106 9.75 -8.33 14.87
CA GLU A 106 10.87 -8.48 13.94
C GLU A 106 10.77 -7.48 12.78
N ASP A 107 9.57 -7.26 12.24
CA ASP A 107 9.32 -6.25 11.22
C ASP A 107 9.60 -4.84 11.74
N VAL A 108 9.22 -4.55 12.98
CA VAL A 108 9.53 -3.27 13.63
C VAL A 108 11.04 -3.07 13.72
N ALA A 109 11.77 -4.11 14.14
CA ALA A 109 13.22 -4.07 14.21
C ALA A 109 13.85 -3.84 12.83
N GLU A 110 13.37 -4.54 11.82
CA GLU A 110 13.87 -4.39 10.44
C GLU A 110 13.57 -2.98 9.91
N MET A 111 12.39 -2.46 10.19
CA MET A 111 12.05 -1.08 9.81
C MET A 111 13.01 -0.07 10.43
N HIS A 112 13.35 -0.23 11.70
CA HIS A 112 14.37 0.63 12.34
C HIS A 112 15.74 0.47 11.68
N ASN A 113 16.12 -0.74 11.29
CA ASN A 113 17.40 -1.00 10.64
C ASN A 113 17.52 -0.29 9.28
N ILE A 114 16.44 -0.21 8.52
CA ILE A 114 16.46 0.37 7.18
C ILE A 114 16.05 1.85 7.15
N LEU A 115 15.43 2.37 8.20
CA LEU A 115 14.72 3.65 8.17
C LEU A 115 15.61 4.82 7.73
N LYS A 116 16.84 4.88 8.22
CA LYS A 116 17.78 5.97 7.88
C LYS A 116 18.12 5.95 6.38
N LYS A 117 18.45 4.79 5.84
CA LYS A 117 18.77 4.62 4.43
C LYS A 117 17.54 4.81 3.55
N TYR A 118 16.39 4.32 4.00
CA TYR A 118 15.11 4.53 3.33
C TYR A 118 14.78 6.02 3.24
N HIS A 119 14.89 6.75 4.34
CA HIS A 119 14.65 8.18 4.35
C HIS A 119 15.58 8.91 3.37
N GLN A 120 16.87 8.58 3.40
CA GLN A 120 17.84 9.16 2.47
C GLN A 120 17.48 8.88 1.01
N PHE A 121 17.07 7.65 0.71
CA PHE A 121 16.63 7.27 -0.63
C PHE A 121 15.42 8.08 -1.09
N ILE A 122 14.42 8.26 -0.21
CA ILE A 122 13.22 9.05 -0.51
C ILE A 122 13.58 10.52 -0.76
N VAL A 123 14.51 11.08 0.00
CA VAL A 123 15.00 12.45 -0.22
C VAL A 123 15.67 12.57 -1.59
N GLU A 124 16.55 11.64 -1.93
CA GLU A 124 17.31 11.64 -3.19
C GLU A 124 16.43 11.48 -4.42
N CYS A 125 15.38 10.65 -4.34
CA CYS A 125 14.45 10.44 -5.45
C CYS A 125 13.24 11.39 -5.41
N HIS A 126 13.22 12.35 -4.50
CA HIS A 126 12.14 13.33 -4.34
C HIS A 126 10.75 12.67 -4.16
N GLY A 127 10.70 11.55 -3.47
CA GLY A 127 9.47 10.80 -3.25
C GLY A 127 8.97 10.01 -4.45
N THR A 128 9.72 10.01 -5.56
CA THR A 128 9.36 9.31 -6.79
C THR A 128 9.89 7.88 -6.74
N THR A 129 9.07 6.95 -6.29
CA THR A 129 9.46 5.56 -6.07
C THR A 129 8.23 4.66 -6.13
N LEU A 130 8.46 3.38 -6.46
CA LEU A 130 7.45 2.33 -6.36
C LEU A 130 7.54 1.58 -5.03
N LEU A 131 8.51 1.90 -4.18
CA LEU A 131 8.60 1.32 -2.84
C LEU A 131 7.39 1.72 -2.00
N PRO A 132 7.04 0.92 -0.98
CA PRO A 132 6.00 1.32 -0.05
C PRO A 132 6.29 2.71 0.51
N GLN A 133 5.29 3.57 0.54
CA GLN A 133 5.37 4.86 1.22
C GLN A 133 5.04 4.63 2.69
N PHE A 134 6.06 4.47 3.52
CA PHE A 134 5.91 4.31 4.96
C PHE A 134 5.59 5.65 5.60
N LEU A 135 4.43 5.73 6.23
CA LEU A 135 3.86 6.99 6.72
C LEU A 135 3.79 7.08 8.23
N GLY A 136 3.91 5.97 8.92
CA GLY A 136 3.90 5.92 10.38
C GLY A 136 4.05 4.48 10.87
N MET A 137 4.56 4.34 12.10
CA MET A 137 4.68 3.04 12.76
C MET A 137 4.33 3.20 14.23
N TYR A 138 3.49 2.29 14.74
CA TYR A 138 2.86 2.45 16.04
C TYR A 138 2.82 1.13 16.79
N ARG A 139 2.75 1.23 18.13
CA ARG A 139 2.44 0.11 19.00
C ARG A 139 1.25 0.48 19.87
N ILE A 140 0.24 -0.37 19.89
CA ILE A 140 -0.89 -0.26 20.81
C ILE A 140 -0.81 -1.40 21.80
N THR A 141 -0.87 -1.07 23.09
CA THR A 141 -0.92 -2.07 24.17
C THR A 141 -2.28 -1.95 24.85
N VAL A 142 -3.07 -3.02 24.78
CA VAL A 142 -4.40 -3.11 25.39
C VAL A 142 -4.40 -4.30 26.33
N ASP A 143 -4.62 -4.06 27.62
CA ASP A 143 -4.65 -5.09 28.66
C ASP A 143 -3.43 -6.04 28.62
N GLY A 144 -2.24 -5.47 28.37
CA GLY A 144 -0.99 -6.19 28.28
C GLY A 144 -0.65 -6.78 26.92
N ASP A 145 -1.59 -6.81 25.99
CA ASP A 145 -1.36 -7.31 24.63
C ASP A 145 -0.83 -6.21 23.72
N GLU A 146 0.35 -6.43 23.16
CA GLU A 146 1.01 -5.49 22.26
C GLU A 146 0.71 -5.82 20.79
N THR A 147 0.26 -4.81 20.04
CA THR A 147 0.04 -4.89 18.59
C THR A 147 0.86 -3.81 17.91
N TYR A 148 1.67 -4.21 16.95
CA TYR A 148 2.46 -3.30 16.13
C TYR A 148 1.78 -3.05 14.81
N MET A 149 1.81 -1.81 14.34
CA MET A 149 1.15 -1.42 13.09
C MET A 149 2.06 -0.52 12.28
N ILE A 150 1.97 -0.66 10.97
CA ILE A 150 2.59 0.27 10.03
C ILE A 150 1.51 0.81 9.10
N VAL A 151 1.63 2.09 8.76
CA VAL A 151 0.71 2.76 7.84
C VAL A 151 1.44 3.08 6.56
N THR A 152 0.85 2.70 5.44
CA THR A 152 1.37 3.00 4.11
C THR A 152 0.28 3.65 3.26
N ARG A 153 0.70 4.32 2.17
CA ARG A 153 -0.26 4.75 1.16
C ARG A 153 -0.88 3.53 0.50
N ASN A 154 -2.19 3.56 0.27
CA ASN A 154 -2.87 2.51 -0.48
C ASN A 154 -2.34 2.48 -1.92
N VAL A 155 -1.99 1.30 -2.40
CA VAL A 155 -1.57 1.11 -3.80
C VAL A 155 -2.75 1.34 -4.74
N PHE A 156 -3.95 0.91 -4.32
CA PHE A 156 -5.16 1.00 -5.13
C PHE A 156 -5.83 2.36 -5.00
N SER A 157 -6.80 2.59 -5.87
CA SER A 157 -7.54 3.84 -5.90
C SER A 157 -8.48 3.97 -4.70
N HIS A 158 -8.69 5.20 -4.25
CA HIS A 158 -9.73 5.52 -3.28
C HIS A 158 -11.13 5.50 -3.93
N ARG A 159 -11.21 5.51 -5.26
CA ARG A 159 -12.46 5.63 -6.02
C ARG A 159 -12.67 4.52 -7.06
N LEU A 160 -11.65 4.22 -7.87
CA LEU A 160 -11.74 3.22 -8.93
C LEU A 160 -11.64 1.81 -8.35
N SER A 161 -12.60 0.95 -8.66
CA SER A 161 -12.61 -0.44 -8.19
C SER A 161 -11.55 -1.27 -8.89
N VAL A 162 -10.83 -2.08 -8.13
CA VAL A 162 -9.91 -3.07 -8.67
C VAL A 162 -10.68 -4.38 -8.84
N TYR A 163 -10.70 -4.89 -10.07
CA TYR A 163 -11.42 -6.11 -10.41
C TYR A 163 -10.54 -7.35 -10.41
N LYS A 164 -9.24 -7.15 -10.59
CA LYS A 164 -8.27 -8.23 -10.58
C LYS A 164 -6.95 -7.77 -9.97
N LYS A 165 -6.36 -8.59 -9.12
CA LYS A 165 -5.08 -8.27 -8.51
C LYS A 165 -4.13 -9.46 -8.52
N TYR A 166 -2.84 -9.15 -8.67
CA TYR A 166 -1.74 -10.10 -8.74
C TYR A 166 -0.63 -9.68 -7.80
N ASP A 167 0.00 -10.67 -7.20
CA ASP A 167 1.23 -10.55 -6.43
C ASP A 167 2.33 -11.27 -7.21
N LEU A 168 3.25 -10.50 -7.79
CA LEU A 168 4.27 -11.02 -8.71
C LEU A 168 5.66 -10.96 -8.07
N LYS A 169 6.37 -12.07 -8.08
CA LYS A 169 7.74 -12.17 -7.53
C LYS A 169 8.82 -12.49 -8.56
N GLY A 170 8.42 -12.80 -9.77
CA GLY A 170 9.37 -13.23 -10.81
C GLY A 170 9.80 -14.69 -10.66
N SER A 171 9.03 -15.50 -9.95
CA SER A 171 9.23 -16.94 -9.79
C SER A 171 7.99 -17.70 -10.24
N THR A 172 8.18 -18.88 -10.80
CA THR A 172 7.10 -19.79 -11.19
C THR A 172 6.95 -20.97 -10.23
N VAL A 173 7.86 -21.13 -9.28
CA VAL A 173 7.82 -22.24 -8.31
C VAL A 173 6.81 -21.94 -7.21
N ALA A 174 5.77 -22.76 -7.12
CA ALA A 174 4.68 -22.62 -6.14
C ALA A 174 4.00 -21.24 -6.18
N ARG A 175 3.93 -20.63 -7.37
CA ARG A 175 3.36 -19.31 -7.59
C ARG A 175 2.03 -19.39 -8.34
N GLU A 176 1.10 -20.12 -7.76
CA GLU A 176 -0.29 -20.21 -8.19
C GLU A 176 -1.19 -20.02 -6.98
N ALA A 177 -2.26 -19.26 -7.15
CA ALA A 177 -3.25 -19.07 -6.09
C ALA A 177 -3.93 -20.41 -5.76
N SER A 178 -4.11 -20.69 -4.49
CA SER A 178 -4.81 -21.88 -4.02
C SER A 178 -6.31 -21.82 -4.38
N ASP A 179 -6.99 -22.95 -4.37
CA ASP A 179 -8.43 -22.99 -4.60
C ASP A 179 -9.20 -22.18 -3.56
N LYS A 180 -8.72 -22.17 -2.32
CA LYS A 180 -9.27 -21.35 -1.24
C LYS A 180 -9.12 -19.86 -1.55
N GLU A 181 -7.96 -19.44 -2.07
CA GLU A 181 -7.72 -18.05 -2.48
C GLU A 181 -8.63 -17.67 -3.65
N LYS A 182 -8.72 -18.54 -4.67
CA LYS A 182 -9.55 -18.30 -5.87
C LYS A 182 -11.04 -18.20 -5.55
N ALA A 183 -11.49 -18.76 -4.43
CA ALA A 183 -12.87 -18.70 -3.98
C ALA A 183 -13.26 -17.36 -3.33
N LYS A 184 -12.31 -16.50 -3.03
CA LYS A 184 -12.57 -15.16 -2.49
C LYS A 184 -13.20 -14.26 -3.54
N GLU A 185 -13.92 -13.24 -3.09
CA GLU A 185 -14.55 -12.26 -3.98
C GLU A 185 -13.50 -11.52 -4.84
N LEU A 186 -12.37 -11.13 -4.23
CA LEU A 186 -11.24 -10.55 -4.94
C LEU A 186 -9.96 -11.33 -4.59
N PRO A 187 -9.69 -12.42 -5.32
CA PRO A 187 -8.50 -13.22 -5.05
C PRO A 187 -7.20 -12.48 -5.36
N THR A 188 -6.15 -12.80 -4.63
CA THR A 188 -4.80 -12.41 -4.99
C THR A 188 -4.17 -13.52 -5.81
N TYR A 189 -4.03 -13.29 -7.11
CA TYR A 189 -3.38 -14.20 -8.04
C TYR A 189 -1.86 -14.02 -8.00
N LYS A 190 -1.15 -14.98 -8.54
CA LYS A 190 0.31 -15.02 -8.50
C LYS A 190 0.89 -15.13 -9.92
N ASP A 191 2.21 -15.29 -10.00
CA ASP A 191 2.94 -15.28 -11.27
C ASP A 191 2.39 -16.26 -12.31
N ASN A 192 2.12 -17.51 -11.92
CA ASN A 192 1.62 -18.52 -12.85
C ASN A 192 0.21 -18.19 -13.34
N ASP A 193 -0.64 -17.64 -12.47
CA ASP A 193 -1.97 -17.20 -12.86
C ASP A 193 -1.90 -16.05 -13.88
N PHE A 194 -0.98 -15.11 -13.68
CA PHE A 194 -0.77 -13.99 -14.60
C PHE A 194 -0.36 -14.48 -15.98
N ILE A 195 0.57 -15.41 -16.04
CA ILE A 195 1.05 -16.01 -17.29
C ILE A 195 -0.07 -16.80 -17.97
N ASN A 196 -0.78 -17.64 -17.21
CA ASN A 196 -1.85 -18.49 -17.72
C ASN A 196 -3.05 -17.68 -18.22
N ASP A 197 -3.34 -16.54 -17.59
CA ASP A 197 -4.41 -15.63 -18.03
C ASP A 197 -4.06 -14.89 -19.30
N GLY A 198 -2.81 -14.94 -19.74
CA GLY A 198 -2.34 -14.16 -20.89
C GLY A 198 -2.37 -12.66 -20.63
N GLN A 199 -2.37 -12.25 -19.37
CA GLN A 199 -2.43 -10.84 -18.99
C GLN A 199 -1.12 -10.13 -19.31
N LYS A 200 -1.23 -8.91 -19.80
CA LYS A 200 -0.12 -7.98 -19.97
C LYS A 200 -0.52 -6.61 -19.45
N ILE A 201 0.45 -5.77 -19.21
CA ILE A 201 0.26 -4.39 -18.78
C ILE A 201 0.54 -3.48 -19.97
N TYR A 202 -0.52 -2.96 -20.57
CA TYR A 202 -0.46 -2.22 -21.83
C TYR A 202 -0.38 -0.73 -21.58
N ILE A 203 0.82 -0.24 -21.25
CA ILE A 203 1.09 1.18 -21.06
C ILE A 203 1.91 1.73 -22.22
N ASP A 204 1.88 3.05 -22.43
CA ASP A 204 2.66 3.66 -23.50
C ASP A 204 4.17 3.60 -23.22
N GLU A 205 4.98 3.82 -24.26
CA GLU A 205 6.45 3.70 -24.16
C GLU A 205 7.06 4.67 -23.16
N GLU A 206 6.53 5.87 -23.04
CA GLU A 206 7.02 6.86 -22.08
C GLU A 206 6.74 6.42 -20.63
N ASN A 207 5.52 6.02 -20.34
CA ASN A 207 5.16 5.51 -19.02
C ASN A 207 5.92 4.24 -18.66
N LYS A 208 6.13 3.34 -19.64
CA LYS A 208 6.95 2.16 -19.48
C LYS A 208 8.38 2.50 -19.07
N LYS A 209 8.99 3.46 -19.77
CA LYS A 209 10.35 3.92 -19.50
C LYS A 209 10.46 4.51 -18.10
N ILE A 210 9.52 5.37 -17.72
CA ILE A 210 9.47 6.00 -16.39
C ILE A 210 9.30 4.94 -15.31
N PHE A 211 8.38 4.00 -15.50
CA PHE A 211 8.10 2.92 -14.56
C PHE A 211 9.32 2.02 -14.34
N LEU A 212 9.94 1.57 -15.42
CA LEU A 212 11.12 0.69 -15.34
C LEU A 212 12.33 1.40 -14.74
N GLU A 213 12.49 2.68 -14.96
CA GLU A 213 13.58 3.46 -14.34
C GLU A 213 13.38 3.56 -12.82
N LYS A 214 12.17 3.83 -12.36
CA LYS A 214 11.85 3.80 -10.92
C LYS A 214 12.12 2.41 -10.35
N LEU A 215 11.61 1.39 -11.00
CA LEU A 215 11.75 0.00 -10.54
C LEU A 215 13.21 -0.41 -10.43
N ARG A 216 14.02 -0.06 -11.43
CA ARG A 216 15.45 -0.37 -11.44
C ARG A 216 16.15 0.24 -10.21
N LYS A 217 15.91 1.51 -9.93
CA LYS A 217 16.48 2.19 -8.76
C LYS A 217 16.01 1.55 -7.46
N ASP A 218 14.73 1.22 -7.39
CA ASP A 218 14.12 0.64 -6.20
C ASP A 218 14.70 -0.74 -5.89
N VAL A 219 14.83 -1.61 -6.88
CA VAL A 219 15.37 -2.96 -6.66
C VAL A 219 16.88 -2.96 -6.38
N GLU A 220 17.62 -2.03 -6.97
CA GLU A 220 19.03 -1.82 -6.63
C GLU A 220 19.19 -1.41 -5.17
N PHE A 221 18.34 -0.50 -4.71
CA PHE A 221 18.31 -0.08 -3.30
C PHE A 221 17.97 -1.25 -2.37
N LEU A 222 16.96 -2.06 -2.72
CA LEU A 222 16.57 -3.22 -1.92
C LEU A 222 17.68 -4.27 -1.86
N ALA A 223 18.39 -4.50 -2.96
CA ALA A 223 19.53 -5.40 -2.99
C ALA A 223 20.69 -4.90 -2.11
N LEU A 224 20.95 -3.60 -2.15
CA LEU A 224 21.96 -2.96 -1.30
C LEU A 224 21.66 -3.17 0.19
N LEU A 225 20.40 -3.12 0.59
CA LEU A 225 19.96 -3.39 1.95
C LEU A 225 19.82 -4.87 2.27
N LYS A 226 20.10 -5.76 1.33
CA LYS A 226 19.95 -7.22 1.45
C LYS A 226 18.52 -7.63 1.79
N LEU A 227 17.55 -6.95 1.20
CA LEU A 227 16.14 -7.26 1.30
C LEU A 227 15.71 -8.14 0.13
N MET A 228 14.77 -9.03 0.36
CA MET A 228 14.25 -9.94 -0.64
C MET A 228 12.82 -10.38 -0.32
N ASP A 229 12.25 -11.28 -1.11
CA ASP A 229 10.87 -11.78 -0.99
C ASP A 229 9.78 -10.72 -1.18
N TYR A 230 10.14 -9.53 -1.63
CA TYR A 230 9.17 -8.49 -1.98
C TYR A 230 8.45 -8.86 -3.28
N SER A 231 7.33 -8.20 -3.51
CA SER A 231 6.47 -8.45 -4.66
C SER A 231 6.11 -7.17 -5.36
N LEU A 232 5.69 -7.28 -6.61
CA LEU A 232 4.94 -6.22 -7.28
C LEU A 232 3.45 -6.54 -7.14
N LEU A 233 2.73 -5.68 -6.45
CA LEU A 233 1.27 -5.74 -6.40
C LEU A 233 0.73 -5.05 -7.63
N VAL A 234 -0.10 -5.75 -8.40
CA VAL A 234 -0.75 -5.23 -9.60
C VAL A 234 -2.25 -5.31 -9.43
N GLY A 235 -2.92 -4.17 -9.48
CA GLY A 235 -4.37 -4.09 -9.51
C GLY A 235 -4.83 -3.60 -10.87
N ILE A 236 -5.92 -4.17 -11.38
CA ILE A 236 -6.48 -3.82 -12.69
C ILE A 236 -7.91 -3.36 -12.53
N HIS A 237 -8.16 -2.13 -12.95
CA HIS A 237 -9.51 -1.56 -13.09
C HIS A 237 -9.91 -1.64 -14.56
N ASP A 238 -11.02 -2.33 -14.82
CA ASP A 238 -11.59 -2.44 -16.16
C ASP A 238 -12.60 -1.30 -16.35
N VAL A 239 -12.26 -0.35 -17.23
CA VAL A 239 -13.05 0.86 -17.45
C VAL A 239 -14.43 0.53 -18.02
N GLU A 240 -14.51 -0.39 -18.97
CA GLU A 240 -15.78 -0.76 -19.61
C GLU A 240 -16.71 -1.47 -18.63
N ARG A 241 -16.17 -2.35 -17.81
CA ARG A 241 -16.92 -3.02 -16.75
C ARG A 241 -17.49 -2.02 -15.74
N ALA A 242 -16.70 -1.04 -15.35
CA ALA A 242 -17.14 0.00 -14.43
C ALA A 242 -18.25 0.86 -15.02
N GLU A 243 -18.15 1.22 -16.31
CA GLU A 243 -19.21 1.94 -17.04
C GLU A 243 -20.51 1.14 -17.05
N GLN A 244 -20.43 -0.16 -17.32
CA GLN A 244 -21.58 -1.04 -17.35
C GLN A 244 -22.23 -1.16 -15.97
N GLU A 245 -21.45 -1.28 -14.91
CA GLU A 245 -21.95 -1.34 -13.53
C GLU A 245 -22.64 -0.02 -13.13
N GLU A 246 -22.13 1.12 -13.57
CA GLU A 246 -22.76 2.43 -13.37
C GLU A 246 -24.15 2.49 -14.04
N VAL A 247 -24.25 2.07 -15.30
CA VAL A 247 -25.51 2.05 -16.05
C VAL A 247 -26.54 1.14 -15.37
N GLU A 248 -26.14 -0.05 -14.94
CA GLU A 248 -26.99 -0.98 -14.21
C GLU A 248 -27.47 -0.42 -12.86
N SER A 249 -26.59 0.31 -12.16
CA SER A 249 -26.92 0.96 -10.90
C SER A 249 -27.92 2.10 -11.10
N GLU A 250 -27.76 2.92 -12.14
CA GLU A 250 -28.71 3.98 -12.51
C GLU A 250 -30.08 3.42 -12.88
N ASP A 251 -30.12 2.33 -13.64
CA ASP A 251 -31.38 1.66 -14.00
C ASP A 251 -32.11 1.10 -12.77
N ASN A 252 -31.37 0.55 -11.80
CA ASN A 252 -31.94 0.05 -10.55
C ASN A 252 -32.44 1.19 -9.63
N GLU A 253 -31.76 2.33 -9.62
CA GLU A 253 -32.21 3.52 -8.89
C GLU A 253 -33.47 4.12 -9.53
N GLY A 254 -33.62 4.02 -10.84
CA GLY A 254 -34.80 4.48 -11.57
C GLY A 254 -36.06 3.64 -11.25
N ASP A 255 -35.91 2.38 -10.90
CA ASP A 255 -37.04 1.49 -10.56
C ASP A 255 -37.50 1.63 -9.09
N ASP A 256 -36.76 2.32 -8.25
CA ASP A 256 -37.00 2.44 -6.81
C ASP A 256 -37.53 3.83 -6.40
N GLU A 257 -38.32 4.47 -7.24
CA GLU A 257 -38.92 5.79 -6.98
C GLU A 257 -39.88 5.82 -5.78
N GLY A 258 -40.12 4.71 -5.10
CA GLY A 258 -41.07 4.63 -4.00
C GLY A 258 -40.51 4.77 -2.59
N GLU A 259 -39.22 4.68 -2.37
CA GLU A 259 -38.63 4.66 -1.02
C GLU A 259 -37.43 5.61 -0.88
N SER A 260 -37.55 6.82 -1.40
CA SER A 260 -36.45 7.78 -1.47
C SER A 260 -36.06 8.46 -0.15
N ASP A 261 -36.77 8.21 0.94
CA ASP A 261 -36.44 8.84 2.22
C ASP A 261 -35.18 8.32 2.90
N GLY A 262 -34.66 7.20 2.42
CA GLY A 262 -33.35 6.68 2.82
C GLY A 262 -32.22 7.02 1.87
N GLY A 263 -32.52 7.79 0.83
CA GLY A 263 -31.57 8.05 -0.27
C GLY A 263 -30.38 8.91 0.08
N ILE A 264 -30.29 9.38 1.30
CA ILE A 264 -29.14 10.13 1.79
C ILE A 264 -28.29 9.25 2.72
N VAL A 265 -28.37 7.94 2.59
CA VAL A 265 -27.31 7.06 3.08
C VAL A 265 -26.16 7.18 2.09
N GLY A 266 -25.86 8.40 1.78
CA GLY A 266 -24.71 8.69 0.99
C GLY A 266 -23.46 8.58 1.82
N THR A 267 -22.38 8.71 1.17
CA THR A 267 -21.08 9.02 1.71
C THR A 267 -21.23 10.00 2.88
N PRO A 268 -20.61 9.72 4.02
CA PRO A 268 -20.60 10.67 5.13
C PRO A 268 -20.21 12.06 4.63
N PRO A 269 -20.76 13.13 5.20
CA PRO A 269 -20.45 14.50 4.75
C PRO A 269 -18.96 14.83 4.72
N ASP A 270 -18.16 14.05 5.44
CA ASP A 270 -16.71 14.20 5.53
C ASP A 270 -15.94 13.29 4.58
N SER A 271 -16.62 12.57 3.68
CA SER A 271 -15.95 11.73 2.69
C SER A 271 -15.19 12.59 1.67
N PRO A 272 -13.94 12.29 1.35
CA PRO A 272 -13.18 13.03 0.32
C PRO A 272 -13.88 13.08 -1.04
N SER A 273 -14.70 12.09 -1.35
CA SER A 273 -15.48 12.07 -2.59
C SER A 273 -16.52 13.18 -2.66
N ASN A 274 -16.97 13.72 -1.52
CA ASN A 274 -17.90 14.85 -1.45
C ASN A 274 -17.18 16.21 -1.48
N THR A 275 -15.88 16.24 -1.18
CA THR A 275 -15.05 17.44 -1.23
C THR A 275 -14.29 17.57 -2.54
N LEU A 276 -14.16 16.48 -3.27
CA LEU A 276 -13.66 16.52 -4.63
C LEU A 276 -14.67 17.25 -5.49
N ASP A 277 -14.18 18.25 -6.08
CA ASP A 277 -14.76 19.17 -6.99
C ASP A 277 -16.04 18.67 -7.66
N SER A 278 -17.18 19.07 -7.13
CA SER A 278 -18.50 18.79 -7.71
C SER A 278 -18.71 19.42 -9.08
N THR A 279 -17.74 20.23 -9.58
CA THR A 279 -17.89 20.99 -10.82
C THR A 279 -17.44 20.24 -12.07
N LYS A 280 -16.71 19.11 -11.92
CA LYS A 280 -16.30 18.28 -13.05
C LYS A 280 -16.53 16.80 -12.78
N PRO A 281 -17.59 16.21 -13.36
CA PRO A 281 -17.70 14.76 -13.34
C PRO A 281 -16.48 14.18 -14.07
N LEU A 282 -15.77 13.30 -13.38
CA LEU A 282 -14.64 12.59 -13.98
C LEU A 282 -15.18 11.64 -15.06
N SER A 283 -14.53 11.62 -16.21
CA SER A 283 -14.81 10.63 -17.25
C SER A 283 -14.49 9.22 -16.73
N PRO A 284 -15.12 8.17 -17.27
CA PRO A 284 -14.82 6.80 -16.85
C PRO A 284 -13.33 6.49 -16.92
N GLY A 285 -12.81 5.92 -15.84
CA GLY A 285 -11.40 5.58 -15.72
C GLY A 285 -10.49 6.77 -15.37
N ASP A 286 -11.02 7.96 -15.20
CA ASP A 286 -10.22 9.11 -14.81
C ASP A 286 -9.93 9.10 -13.31
N PHE A 287 -8.75 9.55 -12.95
CA PHE A 287 -8.28 9.64 -11.59
C PHE A 287 -7.46 10.91 -11.38
N ASP A 288 -7.34 11.32 -10.12
CA ASP A 288 -6.44 12.40 -9.73
C ASP A 288 -5.06 11.79 -9.43
N PRO A 289 -4.03 12.09 -10.25
CA PRO A 289 -2.70 11.51 -10.04
C PRO A 289 -2.00 11.98 -8.77
N THR A 290 -2.50 13.04 -8.12
CA THR A 290 -1.98 13.49 -6.82
C THR A 290 -2.51 12.64 -5.67
N ILE A 291 -3.61 11.95 -5.85
CA ILE A 291 -4.24 11.05 -4.88
C ILE A 291 -3.92 9.60 -5.21
N ASP A 292 -4.23 9.18 -6.44
CA ASP A 292 -3.94 7.83 -6.94
C ASP A 292 -2.57 7.82 -7.62
N VAL A 293 -1.53 7.89 -6.80
CA VAL A 293 -0.15 8.11 -7.27
C VAL A 293 0.44 6.93 -8.02
N TYR A 294 -0.14 5.73 -7.89
CA TYR A 294 0.33 4.52 -8.56
C TYR A 294 -0.46 4.19 -9.84
N ALA A 295 -1.46 4.99 -10.17
CA ALA A 295 -2.34 4.73 -11.30
C ALA A 295 -1.68 5.08 -12.64
N ILE A 296 -1.78 4.17 -13.60
CA ILE A 296 -1.35 4.38 -14.98
C ILE A 296 -2.45 3.87 -15.90
N LYS A 297 -2.91 4.71 -16.83
CA LYS A 297 -3.89 4.32 -17.86
C LYS A 297 -3.25 3.44 -18.93
N SER A 298 -4.00 2.48 -19.44
CA SER A 298 -3.61 1.77 -20.67
C SER A 298 -3.51 2.74 -21.85
N HIS A 299 -2.63 2.42 -22.81
CA HIS A 299 -2.51 3.22 -24.03
C HIS A 299 -3.73 3.05 -24.93
N ASP A 300 -3.93 3.99 -25.85
CA ASP A 300 -5.13 4.04 -26.70
C ASP A 300 -5.32 2.81 -27.61
N ASN A 301 -4.22 2.12 -27.96
CA ASN A 301 -4.23 0.94 -28.81
C ASN A 301 -4.25 -0.38 -28.01
N SER A 302 -4.47 -0.33 -26.70
CA SER A 302 -4.56 -1.53 -25.89
C SER A 302 -5.81 -2.36 -26.23
N PRO A 303 -5.77 -3.70 -26.01
CA PRO A 303 -6.94 -4.54 -26.27
C PRO A 303 -8.16 -4.17 -25.43
N ARG A 304 -7.95 -3.62 -24.25
CA ARG A 304 -8.98 -3.17 -23.31
C ARG A 304 -8.60 -1.83 -22.69
N LYS A 305 -9.60 -1.05 -22.34
CA LYS A 305 -9.38 0.16 -21.54
C LYS A 305 -9.26 -0.23 -20.08
N GLU A 306 -8.06 -0.08 -19.54
CA GLU A 306 -7.73 -0.46 -18.17
C GLU A 306 -6.99 0.68 -17.48
N VAL A 307 -7.04 0.66 -16.15
CA VAL A 307 -6.16 1.46 -15.30
C VAL A 307 -5.41 0.50 -14.40
N TYR A 308 -4.09 0.62 -14.37
CA TYR A 308 -3.21 -0.25 -13.61
C TYR A 308 -2.71 0.47 -12.36
N PHE A 309 -2.70 -0.26 -11.25
CA PHE A 309 -2.15 0.20 -9.98
C PHE A 309 -1.00 -0.73 -9.63
N MET A 310 0.21 -0.22 -9.63
CA MET A 310 1.41 -1.06 -9.45
C MET A 310 2.36 -0.44 -8.45
N ALA A 311 2.77 -1.22 -7.47
CA ALA A 311 3.79 -0.82 -6.50
C ALA A 311 4.47 -2.05 -5.90
N VAL A 312 5.67 -1.84 -5.39
CA VAL A 312 6.40 -2.86 -4.63
C VAL A 312 5.81 -2.95 -3.22
N ILE A 313 5.63 -4.17 -2.73
CA ILE A 313 5.12 -4.45 -1.38
C ILE A 313 6.00 -5.47 -0.66
N ASP A 314 5.84 -5.58 0.66
CA ASP A 314 6.47 -6.61 1.52
C ASP A 314 8.00 -6.59 1.46
N ILE A 315 8.60 -5.42 1.70
CA ILE A 315 10.05 -5.23 1.59
C ILE A 315 10.82 -5.55 2.88
N LEU A 316 10.17 -5.91 3.97
CA LEU A 316 10.83 -6.03 5.29
C LEU A 316 11.40 -7.42 5.57
N GLN A 317 11.82 -8.16 4.55
CA GLN A 317 12.45 -9.47 4.69
C GLN A 317 13.94 -9.37 4.42
N HIS A 318 14.74 -9.43 5.47
CA HIS A 318 16.19 -9.39 5.36
C HIS A 318 16.76 -10.77 5.06
N TYR A 319 17.75 -10.83 4.17
CA TYR A 319 18.48 -12.06 3.86
C TYR A 319 19.46 -12.38 4.99
N ASP A 320 19.31 -13.56 5.59
CA ASP A 320 20.17 -14.02 6.69
C ASP A 320 20.60 -15.49 6.50
N ALA A 321 21.41 -16.00 7.44
CA ALA A 321 21.91 -17.37 7.39
C ALA A 321 20.81 -18.44 7.43
N LYS A 322 19.70 -18.19 8.13
CA LYS A 322 18.54 -19.09 8.18
C LYS A 322 17.86 -19.19 6.82
N LYS A 323 17.69 -18.08 6.13
CA LYS A 323 17.12 -18.05 4.79
C LYS A 323 18.04 -18.72 3.77
N LYS A 324 19.34 -18.55 3.92
CA LYS A 324 20.33 -19.24 3.09
C LYS A 324 20.25 -20.75 3.25
N ALA A 325 20.09 -21.25 4.48
CA ALA A 325 19.91 -22.67 4.77
C ALA A 325 18.59 -23.19 4.19
N ALA A 326 17.48 -22.42 4.34
CA ALA A 326 16.20 -22.76 3.76
C ALA A 326 16.24 -22.77 2.23
N HIS A 327 16.99 -21.86 1.62
CA HIS A 327 17.24 -21.85 0.18
C HIS A 327 17.96 -23.13 -0.28
N ALA A 328 19.02 -23.53 0.41
CA ALA A 328 19.73 -24.76 0.10
C ALA A 328 18.84 -26.00 0.23
N ALA A 329 18.01 -26.06 1.26
CA ALA A 329 17.04 -27.15 1.45
C ALA A 329 15.99 -27.20 0.34
N LYS A 330 15.47 -26.06 -0.09
CA LYS A 330 14.53 -25.98 -1.21
C LYS A 330 15.17 -26.38 -2.54
N THR A 331 16.43 -26.01 -2.76
CA THR A 331 17.17 -26.40 -3.95
C THR A 331 17.32 -27.93 -4.03
N VAL A 332 17.60 -28.58 -2.93
CA VAL A 332 17.67 -30.05 -2.86
C VAL A 332 16.28 -30.66 -3.10
N LYS A 333 15.22 -30.09 -2.54
CA LYS A 333 13.86 -30.61 -2.66
C LYS A 333 13.29 -30.50 -4.07
N HIS A 334 13.58 -29.41 -4.80
CA HIS A 334 13.02 -29.13 -6.12
C HIS A 334 13.95 -29.49 -7.28
N GLY A 335 15.18 -29.93 -7.00
CA GLY A 335 16.19 -30.32 -8.00
C GLY A 335 17.01 -29.14 -8.52
N ALA A 336 18.21 -29.44 -9.02
CA ALA A 336 19.10 -28.45 -9.62
C ALA A 336 18.49 -27.94 -10.93
N GLY A 337 18.14 -26.66 -11.03
CA GLY A 337 17.53 -26.02 -12.19
C GLY A 337 16.09 -25.58 -12.01
N ALA A 338 15.44 -25.93 -10.91
CA ALA A 338 14.15 -25.35 -10.57
C ALA A 338 14.34 -23.91 -10.10
N GLU A 339 13.56 -22.98 -10.67
CA GLU A 339 13.50 -21.62 -10.17
C GLU A 339 12.87 -21.60 -8.79
N ILE A 340 13.63 -21.16 -7.79
CA ILE A 340 13.14 -21.02 -6.43
C ILE A 340 12.91 -19.55 -6.13
N SER A 341 11.89 -19.26 -5.31
CA SER A 341 11.61 -17.89 -4.89
C SER A 341 12.72 -17.31 -4.02
N THR A 342 13.49 -18.18 -3.32
CA THR A 342 14.56 -17.79 -2.39
C THR A 342 15.92 -17.93 -3.04
N VAL A 343 16.51 -16.82 -3.46
CA VAL A 343 17.87 -16.71 -4.00
C VAL A 343 18.60 -15.61 -3.19
N ASN A 344 19.82 -15.26 -3.55
CA ASN A 344 20.48 -14.14 -2.87
C ASN A 344 19.83 -12.80 -3.30
N PRO A 345 20.01 -11.70 -2.54
CA PRO A 345 19.33 -10.42 -2.82
C PRO A 345 19.61 -9.86 -4.22
N GLU A 346 20.82 -9.97 -4.72
CA GLU A 346 21.19 -9.48 -6.05
C GLU A 346 20.53 -10.27 -7.16
N GLN A 347 20.54 -11.59 -7.05
CA GLN A 347 19.88 -12.50 -7.98
C GLN A 347 18.36 -12.28 -7.95
N TYR A 348 17.80 -12.12 -6.76
CA TYR A 348 16.37 -11.84 -6.58
C TYR A 348 15.96 -10.55 -7.29
N SER A 349 16.70 -9.47 -7.07
CA SER A 349 16.40 -8.18 -7.68
C SER A 349 16.46 -8.23 -9.20
N LYS A 350 17.45 -8.91 -9.76
CA LYS A 350 17.59 -9.06 -11.21
C LYS A 350 16.47 -9.88 -11.81
N ARG A 351 16.17 -11.04 -11.23
CA ARG A 351 15.06 -11.89 -11.68
C ARG A 351 13.71 -11.17 -11.62
N PHE A 352 13.47 -10.46 -10.52
CA PHE A 352 12.27 -9.67 -10.34
C PHE A 352 12.14 -8.59 -11.42
N TYR A 353 13.19 -7.80 -11.62
CA TYR A 353 13.19 -6.72 -12.62
C TYR A 353 12.99 -7.28 -14.04
N ASP A 354 13.70 -8.35 -14.39
CA ASP A 354 13.61 -8.97 -15.71
C ASP A 354 12.19 -9.50 -15.97
N PHE A 355 11.59 -10.14 -14.99
CA PHE A 355 10.21 -10.63 -15.11
C PHE A 355 9.22 -9.49 -15.33
N ILE A 356 9.32 -8.42 -14.55
CA ILE A 356 8.42 -7.27 -14.68
C ILE A 356 8.61 -6.59 -16.06
N THR A 357 9.83 -6.58 -16.59
CA THR A 357 10.07 -6.06 -17.95
C THR A 357 9.29 -6.87 -18.99
N THR A 358 9.17 -8.18 -18.81
CA THR A 358 8.45 -9.04 -19.77
C THR A 358 6.94 -8.85 -19.74
N ILE A 359 6.36 -8.36 -18.65
CA ILE A 359 4.91 -8.12 -18.58
C ILE A 359 4.48 -6.79 -19.22
N LEU A 360 5.44 -5.94 -19.54
CA LEU A 360 5.23 -4.65 -20.22
C LEU A 360 5.60 -4.80 -21.69
N PRO A 361 4.64 -5.07 -22.58
CA PRO A 361 4.93 -5.24 -24.01
C PRO A 361 5.36 -3.95 -24.72
#